data_37f1e07becdad885ea03e9197716dccf
#
_entry.id   37f1e07becdad885ea03e9197716dccf
#
_cell.length_a   1.000
_cell.length_b   1.000
_cell.length_c   1.000
_cell.angle_alpha   90.00
_cell.angle_beta   90.00
_cell.angle_gamma   90.00
#
_symmetry.space_group_name_H-M   'P 1'
#
loop_
_entity.id
_entity.type
_entity.pdbx_description
1 polymer ?
#
loop_
_entity_poly.entity_id
_entity_poly.type
_entity_poly.pdbx_seq_one_letter_code
_entity_poly.pdbx_strand_id
1 'polypeptide(L)'
;MIETHMSWVFLTATHAYKLKKPVAYDNLDFRTLAARKHFCEEEVHLNRRLARETYRGTVPVTATPDGQLALGGFGEPVDWLVKMRRLPAERMLDRLIDRGELCMPELRSVILKLAEFYRAAAPIEMDPRDYREQFGRAIQASQDDLTDPVYGLPAEQIQAICAAQQTFLAARPELLEGRAAGHRIVEAHGDLRPEHICVEP
;
A
#
# COMPACT_ATOMS: atom_id res chain seq x y z
N MET A 1 0.90 -17.57 -11.11
CA MET A 1 0.09 -16.93 -10.07
C MET A 1 1.00 -16.58 -8.90
N ILE A 2 0.86 -15.39 -8.33
CA ILE A 2 1.56 -14.95 -7.12
C ILE A 2 0.49 -14.75 -6.05
N GLU A 3 0.74 -15.25 -4.85
CA GLU A 3 -0.19 -15.10 -3.73
C GLU A 3 0.43 -14.22 -2.65
N THR A 4 -0.38 -13.30 -2.12
CA THR A 4 -0.06 -12.43 -0.98
C THR A 4 -1.06 -12.67 0.15
N HIS A 5 -0.87 -12.08 1.30
CA HIS A 5 -1.84 -12.17 2.41
C HIS A 5 -3.25 -11.72 1.99
N MET A 6 -3.35 -10.68 1.15
CA MET A 6 -4.59 -10.00 0.84
C MET A 6 -5.08 -10.19 -0.60
N SER A 7 -4.27 -10.81 -1.49
CA SER A 7 -4.58 -10.85 -2.91
C SER A 7 -3.94 -12.03 -3.63
N TRP A 8 -4.54 -12.42 -4.76
CA TRP A 8 -3.92 -13.24 -5.80
C TRP A 8 -3.60 -12.37 -7.01
N VAL A 9 -2.42 -12.57 -7.61
CA VAL A 9 -2.00 -11.88 -8.82
C VAL A 9 -1.79 -12.89 -9.93
N PHE A 10 -2.58 -12.77 -10.98
CA PHE A 10 -2.53 -13.60 -12.18
C PHE A 10 -1.75 -12.88 -13.27
N LEU A 11 -0.73 -13.52 -13.81
CA LEU A 11 0.12 -12.96 -14.86
C LEU A 11 -0.21 -13.58 -16.21
N THR A 12 -0.44 -12.74 -17.21
CA THR A 12 -0.50 -13.10 -18.62
C THR A 12 0.76 -12.60 -19.34
N ALA A 13 0.83 -12.77 -20.66
CA ALA A 13 1.96 -12.26 -21.44
C ALA A 13 2.12 -10.72 -21.31
N THR A 14 1.02 -9.98 -21.27
CA THR A 14 1.01 -8.51 -21.34
C THR A 14 0.40 -7.80 -20.12
N HIS A 15 -0.37 -8.52 -19.31
CA HIS A 15 -1.10 -7.94 -18.19
C HIS A 15 -0.90 -8.72 -16.89
N ALA A 16 -1.09 -8.02 -15.78
CA ALA A 16 -1.28 -8.58 -14.45
C ALA A 16 -2.70 -8.24 -13.97
N TYR A 17 -3.36 -9.21 -13.34
CA TYR A 17 -4.70 -9.06 -12.76
C TYR A 17 -4.64 -9.39 -11.28
N LYS A 18 -4.97 -8.42 -10.43
CA LYS A 18 -4.94 -8.60 -8.97
C LYS A 18 -6.37 -8.74 -8.45
N LEU A 19 -6.63 -9.87 -7.81
CA LEU A 19 -7.89 -10.23 -7.16
C LEU A 19 -7.71 -10.10 -5.65
N LYS A 20 -8.55 -9.32 -4.99
CA LYS A 20 -8.54 -9.21 -3.52
C LYS A 20 -9.18 -10.44 -2.89
N LYS A 21 -8.55 -10.98 -1.84
CA LYS A 21 -9.12 -12.08 -1.05
C LYS A 21 -10.29 -11.58 -0.20
N PRO A 22 -11.32 -12.39 0.07
CA PRO A 22 -12.43 -12.02 0.94
C PRO A 22 -12.07 -12.13 2.43
N VAL A 23 -11.07 -11.37 2.85
CA VAL A 23 -10.52 -11.34 4.22
C VAL A 23 -10.72 -9.97 4.85
N ALA A 24 -10.65 -9.91 6.17
CA ALA A 24 -10.66 -8.67 6.94
C ALA A 24 -9.40 -8.57 7.78
N TYR A 25 -8.79 -7.38 7.80
CA TYR A 25 -7.66 -7.00 8.64
C TYR A 25 -7.94 -5.59 9.18
N ASP A 26 -7.93 -5.42 10.48
CA ASP A 26 -8.10 -4.13 11.17
C ASP A 26 -9.04 -3.13 10.45
N ASN A 27 -8.46 -2.25 9.63
CA ASN A 27 -9.18 -1.21 8.90
C ASN A 27 -9.56 -1.58 7.46
N LEU A 28 -9.27 -2.81 7.00
CA LEU A 28 -9.50 -3.28 5.64
C LEU A 28 -10.41 -4.52 5.64
N ASP A 29 -11.66 -4.35 5.21
CA ASP A 29 -12.61 -5.46 5.08
C ASP A 29 -12.98 -5.70 3.61
N PHE A 30 -12.48 -6.80 3.04
CA PHE A 30 -12.72 -7.22 1.66
C PHE A 30 -13.77 -8.33 1.54
N ARG A 31 -14.51 -8.66 2.59
CA ARG A 31 -15.44 -9.80 2.60
C ARG A 31 -16.63 -9.62 1.66
N THR A 32 -17.08 -8.39 1.45
CA THR A 32 -18.21 -8.14 0.53
C THR A 32 -17.73 -7.80 -0.88
N LEU A 33 -18.56 -8.13 -1.89
CA LEU A 33 -18.30 -7.78 -3.29
C LEU A 33 -18.18 -6.26 -3.48
N ALA A 34 -19.06 -5.49 -2.84
CA ALA A 34 -19.05 -4.03 -2.90
C ALA A 34 -17.74 -3.45 -2.32
N ALA A 35 -17.26 -3.99 -1.20
CA ALA A 35 -15.99 -3.57 -0.61
C ALA A 35 -14.82 -3.89 -1.55
N ARG A 36 -14.75 -5.10 -2.12
CA ARG A 36 -13.69 -5.46 -3.07
C ARG A 36 -13.69 -4.57 -4.30
N LYS A 37 -14.88 -4.22 -4.84
CA LYS A 37 -15.00 -3.24 -5.92
C LYS A 37 -14.41 -1.90 -5.52
N HIS A 38 -14.88 -1.33 -4.42
CA HIS A 38 -14.42 -0.05 -3.90
C HIS A 38 -12.90 -0.02 -3.73
N PHE A 39 -12.33 -1.00 -3.05
CA PHE A 39 -10.88 -1.05 -2.84
C PHE A 39 -10.07 -1.34 -4.10
N CYS A 40 -10.63 -1.97 -5.14
CA CYS A 40 -9.99 -2.05 -6.45
C CYS A 40 -9.97 -0.70 -7.15
N GLU A 41 -11.06 0.07 -7.08
CA GLU A 41 -11.18 1.41 -7.66
C GLU A 41 -10.23 2.38 -6.94
N GLU A 42 -10.17 2.35 -5.60
CA GLU A 42 -9.23 3.14 -4.80
C GLU A 42 -7.77 2.79 -5.11
N GLU A 43 -7.43 1.50 -5.21
CA GLU A 43 -6.08 1.08 -5.59
C GLU A 43 -5.67 1.64 -6.96
N VAL A 44 -6.56 1.62 -7.94
CA VAL A 44 -6.32 2.21 -9.26
C VAL A 44 -6.16 3.72 -9.16
N HIS A 45 -7.05 4.40 -8.42
CA HIS A 45 -7.02 5.85 -8.24
C HIS A 45 -5.70 6.31 -7.62
N LEU A 46 -5.32 5.73 -6.50
CA LEU A 46 -4.12 6.10 -5.76
C LEU A 46 -2.84 5.84 -6.54
N ASN A 47 -2.73 4.65 -7.14
CA ASN A 47 -1.50 4.28 -7.81
C ASN A 47 -1.30 4.95 -9.19
N ARG A 48 -2.38 5.40 -9.84
CA ARG A 48 -2.27 6.20 -11.07
C ARG A 48 -1.53 7.52 -10.87
N ARG A 49 -1.44 8.03 -9.67
CA ARG A 49 -0.66 9.23 -9.35
C ARG A 49 0.83 9.06 -9.66
N LEU A 50 1.37 7.85 -9.46
CA LEU A 50 2.79 7.52 -9.72
C LEU A 50 2.99 6.66 -10.97
N ALA A 51 2.02 5.79 -11.30
CA ALA A 51 2.18 4.76 -12.33
C ALA A 51 0.94 4.68 -13.26
N ARG A 52 0.55 5.82 -13.86
CA ARG A 52 -0.64 5.95 -14.70
C ARG A 52 -0.71 4.91 -15.82
N GLU A 53 0.43 4.65 -16.47
CA GLU A 53 0.51 3.72 -17.60
C GLU A 53 0.48 2.25 -17.17
N THR A 54 0.73 1.98 -15.90
CA THR A 54 0.69 0.63 -15.34
C THR A 54 -0.74 0.23 -14.95
N TYR A 55 -1.46 1.09 -14.22
CA TYR A 55 -2.80 0.80 -13.73
C TYR A 55 -3.86 1.11 -14.80
N ARG A 56 -4.35 0.07 -15.49
CA ARG A 56 -5.30 0.21 -16.62
C ARG A 56 -6.74 0.42 -16.16
N GLY A 57 -7.11 0.00 -14.95
CA GLY A 57 -8.44 0.15 -14.37
C GLY A 57 -8.90 -1.09 -13.64
N THR A 58 -10.18 -1.13 -13.32
CA THR A 58 -10.85 -2.30 -12.73
C THR A 58 -11.59 -3.08 -13.81
N VAL A 59 -11.68 -4.40 -13.64
CA VAL A 59 -12.42 -5.30 -14.55
C VAL A 59 -13.27 -6.23 -13.70
N PRO A 60 -14.60 -6.34 -13.96
CA PRO A 60 -15.43 -7.30 -13.28
C PRO A 60 -15.10 -8.74 -13.74
N VAL A 61 -15.18 -9.66 -12.83
CA VAL A 61 -15.36 -11.10 -13.12
C VAL A 61 -16.87 -11.32 -13.13
N THR A 62 -17.40 -11.74 -14.25
CA THR A 62 -18.84 -12.00 -14.41
C THR A 62 -19.12 -13.47 -14.50
N ALA A 63 -20.30 -13.91 -14.01
CA ALA A 63 -20.80 -15.25 -14.17
C ALA A 63 -22.05 -15.25 -15.03
N THR A 64 -22.11 -16.16 -15.99
CA THR A 64 -23.33 -16.44 -16.77
C THR A 64 -24.25 -17.37 -15.98
N PRO A 65 -25.56 -17.48 -16.34
CA PRO A 65 -26.51 -18.38 -15.66
C PRO A 65 -26.08 -19.85 -15.62
N ASP A 66 -25.28 -20.29 -16.59
CA ASP A 66 -24.71 -21.66 -16.68
C ASP A 66 -23.38 -21.78 -15.91
N GLY A 67 -22.97 -20.72 -15.17
CA GLY A 67 -21.80 -20.74 -14.29
C GLY A 67 -20.46 -20.48 -14.98
N GLN A 68 -20.44 -20.10 -16.26
CA GLN A 68 -19.18 -19.73 -16.91
C GLN A 68 -18.70 -18.37 -16.43
N LEU A 69 -17.38 -18.26 -16.15
CA LEU A 69 -16.74 -17.03 -15.73
C LEU A 69 -16.09 -16.32 -16.92
N ALA A 70 -16.22 -15.00 -16.96
CA ALA A 70 -15.57 -14.15 -17.96
C ALA A 70 -15.00 -12.88 -17.33
N LEU A 71 -13.96 -12.32 -17.95
CA LEU A 71 -13.41 -11.02 -17.60
C LEU A 71 -14.10 -9.92 -18.42
N GLY A 72 -14.84 -9.04 -17.77
CA GLY A 72 -15.56 -7.96 -18.43
C GLY A 72 -16.68 -8.41 -19.36
N GLY A 73 -17.16 -9.66 -19.21
CA GLY A 73 -18.22 -10.25 -20.03
C GLY A 73 -19.63 -9.83 -19.61
N PHE A 74 -20.62 -10.37 -20.34
CA PHE A 74 -22.02 -10.25 -19.98
C PHE A 74 -22.32 -11.22 -18.82
N GLY A 75 -23.06 -10.77 -17.82
CA GLY A 75 -23.45 -11.55 -16.64
C GLY A 75 -23.36 -10.72 -15.37
N GLU A 76 -23.75 -11.34 -14.25
CA GLU A 76 -23.67 -10.69 -12.95
C GLU A 76 -22.22 -10.65 -12.46
N PRO A 77 -21.74 -9.49 -11.97
CA PRO A 77 -20.41 -9.39 -11.35
C PRO A 77 -20.33 -10.27 -10.10
N VAL A 78 -19.40 -11.20 -10.07
CA VAL A 78 -19.12 -12.06 -8.91
C VAL A 78 -17.84 -11.65 -8.19
N ASP A 79 -16.94 -10.94 -8.88
CA ASP A 79 -15.77 -10.31 -8.26
C ASP A 79 -15.19 -9.16 -9.12
N TRP A 80 -14.13 -8.49 -8.60
CA TRP A 80 -13.46 -7.37 -9.26
C TRP A 80 -11.94 -7.56 -9.22
N LEU A 81 -11.30 -7.22 -10.33
CA LEU A 81 -9.85 -7.28 -10.51
C LEU A 81 -9.28 -5.89 -10.78
N VAL A 82 -8.11 -5.61 -10.25
CA VAL A 82 -7.27 -4.52 -10.75
C VAL A 82 -6.51 -5.04 -11.97
N LYS A 83 -6.71 -4.41 -13.13
CA LYS A 83 -5.99 -4.69 -14.36
C LYS A 83 -4.79 -3.78 -14.48
N MET A 84 -3.61 -4.35 -14.64
CA MET A 84 -2.34 -3.65 -14.78
C MET A 84 -1.60 -4.12 -16.02
N ARG A 85 -0.73 -3.27 -16.57
CA ARG A 85 0.30 -3.70 -17.50
C ARG A 85 1.28 -4.60 -16.75
N ARG A 86 1.68 -5.72 -17.34
CA ARG A 86 2.72 -6.56 -16.76
C ARG A 86 4.05 -5.83 -16.83
N LEU A 87 4.69 -5.65 -15.69
CA LEU A 87 6.01 -5.07 -15.60
C LEU A 87 7.08 -6.16 -15.76
N PRO A 88 8.25 -5.84 -16.36
CA PRO A 88 9.37 -6.76 -16.47
C PRO A 88 10.00 -6.98 -15.08
N ALA A 89 9.94 -8.22 -14.60
CA ALA A 89 10.40 -8.55 -13.25
C ALA A 89 11.89 -8.27 -13.03
N GLU A 90 12.69 -8.40 -14.09
CA GLU A 90 14.12 -8.12 -14.09
C GLU A 90 14.46 -6.62 -13.96
N ARG A 91 13.47 -5.75 -14.19
CA ARG A 91 13.61 -4.29 -14.07
C ARG A 91 13.05 -3.74 -12.77
N MET A 92 12.63 -4.59 -11.85
CA MET A 92 12.27 -4.16 -10.50
C MET A 92 13.52 -3.72 -9.75
N LEU A 93 13.40 -2.62 -8.98
CA LEU A 93 14.56 -1.96 -8.35
C LEU A 93 15.30 -2.87 -7.37
N ASP A 94 14.59 -3.71 -6.61
CA ASP A 94 15.19 -4.73 -5.75
C ASP A 94 16.09 -5.68 -6.55
N ARG A 95 15.62 -6.16 -7.72
CA ARG A 95 16.38 -7.07 -8.59
C ARG A 95 17.60 -6.41 -9.20
N LEU A 96 17.49 -5.14 -9.58
CA LEU A 96 18.65 -4.38 -10.10
C LEU A 96 19.70 -4.16 -9.02
N ILE A 97 19.29 -3.92 -7.76
CA ILE A 97 20.19 -3.79 -6.62
C ILE A 97 20.90 -5.12 -6.34
N ASP A 98 20.12 -6.22 -6.23
CA ASP A 98 20.66 -7.56 -5.93
C ASP A 98 21.71 -8.02 -6.96
N ARG A 99 21.55 -7.63 -8.23
CA ARG A 99 22.47 -7.97 -9.31
C ARG A 99 23.62 -6.96 -9.50
N GLY A 100 23.61 -5.84 -8.79
CA GLY A 100 24.56 -4.75 -9.00
C GLY A 100 24.43 -4.07 -10.38
N GLU A 101 23.27 -4.15 -11.00
CA GLU A 101 22.99 -3.62 -12.34
C GLU A 101 22.37 -2.21 -12.32
N LEU A 102 22.00 -1.70 -11.15
CA LEU A 102 21.41 -0.36 -10.99
C LEU A 102 22.46 0.71 -11.29
N CYS A 103 22.21 1.54 -12.27
CA CYS A 103 23.08 2.68 -12.57
C CYS A 103 22.58 3.99 -11.94
N MET A 104 23.50 4.94 -11.73
CA MET A 104 23.18 6.24 -11.10
C MET A 104 22.15 7.07 -11.86
N PRO A 105 22.10 7.11 -13.20
CA PRO A 105 21.04 7.80 -13.95
C PRO A 105 19.64 7.23 -13.65
N GLU A 106 19.50 5.92 -13.57
CA GLU A 106 18.23 5.24 -13.26
C GLU A 106 17.75 5.58 -11.85
N LEU A 107 18.64 5.47 -10.86
CA LEU A 107 18.34 5.85 -9.49
C LEU A 107 17.92 7.33 -9.38
N ARG A 108 18.62 8.20 -10.09
CA ARG A 108 18.29 9.63 -10.16
C ARG A 108 16.89 9.86 -10.75
N SER A 109 16.50 9.14 -11.79
CA SER A 109 15.17 9.22 -12.40
C SER A 109 14.08 8.86 -11.39
N VAL A 110 14.26 7.78 -10.64
CA VAL A 110 13.35 7.38 -9.56
C VAL A 110 13.22 8.48 -8.50
N ILE A 111 14.35 9.00 -8.02
CA ILE A 111 14.37 10.05 -6.97
C ILE A 111 13.68 11.32 -7.47
N LEU A 112 13.93 11.75 -8.71
CA LEU A 112 13.31 12.95 -9.27
C LEU A 112 11.79 12.78 -9.40
N LYS A 113 11.30 11.63 -9.86
CA LYS A 113 9.87 11.33 -9.95
C LYS A 113 9.19 11.36 -8.58
N LEU A 114 9.81 10.76 -7.57
CA LEU A 114 9.30 10.80 -6.19
C LEU A 114 9.31 12.23 -5.62
N ALA A 115 10.39 12.98 -5.85
CA ALA A 115 10.47 14.37 -5.39
C ALA A 115 9.40 15.26 -6.04
N GLU A 116 9.11 15.06 -7.34
CA GLU A 116 8.04 15.75 -8.05
C GLU A 116 6.67 15.39 -7.47
N PHE A 117 6.41 14.09 -7.28
CA PHE A 117 5.18 13.59 -6.67
C PHE A 117 4.90 14.24 -5.31
N TYR A 118 5.88 14.23 -4.40
CA TYR A 118 5.71 14.80 -3.07
C TYR A 118 5.64 16.33 -3.06
N ARG A 119 6.28 17.03 -4.00
CA ARG A 119 6.14 18.48 -4.15
C ARG A 119 4.78 18.91 -4.68
N ALA A 120 4.18 18.07 -5.54
CA ALA A 120 2.87 18.33 -6.12
C ALA A 120 1.71 17.88 -5.22
N ALA A 121 1.98 17.07 -4.19
CA ALA A 121 0.95 16.57 -3.29
C ALA A 121 0.36 17.73 -2.46
N ALA A 122 -0.98 17.81 -2.46
CA ALA A 122 -1.68 18.79 -1.64
C ALA A 122 -1.53 18.43 -0.15
N PRO A 123 -1.26 19.42 0.72
CA PRO A 123 -1.26 19.18 2.15
C PRO A 123 -2.64 18.75 2.66
N ILE A 124 -2.62 17.85 3.63
CA ILE A 124 -3.80 17.46 4.40
C ILE A 124 -3.84 18.33 5.65
N GLU A 125 -4.93 19.08 5.83
CA GLU A 125 -5.17 19.84 7.04
C GLU A 125 -5.47 18.88 8.19
N MET A 126 -4.67 18.98 9.25
CA MET A 126 -4.79 18.14 10.43
C MET A 126 -4.41 18.94 11.68
N ASP A 127 -5.18 18.79 12.74
CA ASP A 127 -4.80 19.38 14.03
C ASP A 127 -3.45 18.81 14.49
N PRO A 128 -2.49 19.66 14.90
CA PRO A 128 -1.18 19.21 15.31
C PRO A 128 -1.19 18.18 16.46
N ARG A 129 -2.08 18.34 17.43
CA ARG A 129 -2.21 17.41 18.56
C ARG A 129 -2.80 16.07 18.09
N ASP A 130 -3.85 16.11 17.27
CA ASP A 130 -4.47 14.91 16.72
C ASP A 130 -3.47 14.10 15.89
N TYR A 131 -2.62 14.80 15.10
CA TYR A 131 -1.53 14.19 14.37
C TYR A 131 -0.52 13.47 15.28
N ARG A 132 -0.14 14.05 16.39
CA ARG A 132 0.74 13.39 17.36
C ARG A 132 0.03 12.24 18.11
N GLU A 133 -1.20 12.44 18.52
CA GLU A 133 -1.97 11.47 19.31
C GLU A 133 -2.24 10.16 18.52
N GLN A 134 -2.37 10.24 17.18
CA GLN A 134 -2.53 9.01 16.39
C GLN A 134 -1.33 8.07 16.52
N PHE A 135 -0.10 8.60 16.65
CA PHE A 135 1.09 7.77 16.89
C PHE A 135 1.05 7.15 18.29
N GLY A 136 0.58 7.87 19.28
CA GLY A 136 0.39 7.34 20.63
C GLY A 136 -0.61 6.17 20.65
N ARG A 137 -1.74 6.31 19.93
CA ARG A 137 -2.72 5.24 19.76
C ARG A 137 -2.15 4.04 19.00
N ALA A 138 -1.38 4.27 17.94
CA ALA A 138 -0.75 3.20 17.18
C ALA A 138 0.29 2.42 18.00
N ILE A 139 1.09 3.10 18.83
CA ILE A 139 2.03 2.44 19.75
C ILE A 139 1.26 1.57 20.75
N GLN A 140 0.16 2.07 21.31
CA GLN A 140 -0.64 1.30 22.26
C GLN A 140 -1.26 0.06 21.60
N ALA A 141 -1.87 0.22 20.42
CA ALA A 141 -2.42 -0.90 19.67
C ALA A 141 -1.34 -1.96 19.34
N SER A 142 -0.16 -1.51 18.88
CA SER A 142 0.97 -2.43 18.65
C SER A 142 1.44 -3.15 19.92
N GLN A 143 1.42 -2.46 21.08
CA GLN A 143 1.74 -3.10 22.36
C GLN A 143 0.71 -4.18 22.70
N ASP A 144 -0.56 -3.86 22.58
CA ASP A 144 -1.67 -4.78 22.90
C ASP A 144 -1.58 -6.04 22.01
N ASP A 145 -1.37 -5.87 20.71
CA ASP A 145 -1.22 -6.97 19.76
C ASP A 145 0.02 -7.82 20.06
N LEU A 146 1.19 -7.19 20.17
CA LEU A 146 2.47 -7.91 20.31
C LEU A 146 2.64 -8.58 21.67
N THR A 147 1.90 -8.16 22.70
CA THR A 147 1.89 -8.81 24.02
C THR A 147 0.88 -9.96 24.10
N ASP A 148 0.09 -10.23 23.03
CA ASP A 148 -0.78 -11.40 22.98
C ASP A 148 0.06 -12.68 23.09
N PRO A 149 -0.27 -13.58 24.04
CA PRO A 149 0.45 -14.83 24.25
C PRO A 149 0.57 -15.73 23.01
N VAL A 150 -0.32 -15.57 22.03
CA VAL A 150 -0.30 -16.35 20.78
C VAL A 150 1.02 -16.17 20.00
N TYR A 151 1.68 -15.02 20.14
CA TYR A 151 2.94 -14.73 19.45
C TYR A 151 4.19 -15.22 20.20
N GLY A 152 4.07 -15.56 21.50
CA GLY A 152 5.20 -16.02 22.30
C GLY A 152 6.35 -15.02 22.44
N LEU A 153 6.07 -13.72 22.25
CA LEU A 153 7.08 -12.66 22.32
C LEU A 153 7.33 -12.22 23.77
N PRO A 154 8.54 -11.71 24.10
CA PRO A 154 8.88 -11.29 25.46
C PRO A 154 8.16 -9.98 25.83
N ALA A 155 7.05 -10.08 26.56
CA ALA A 155 6.17 -8.96 26.91
C ALA A 155 6.89 -7.79 27.58
N GLU A 156 7.84 -8.07 28.49
CA GLU A 156 8.61 -7.01 29.17
C GLU A 156 9.44 -6.17 28.19
N GLN A 157 10.02 -6.80 27.16
CA GLN A 157 10.80 -6.07 26.15
C GLN A 157 9.90 -5.22 25.27
N ILE A 158 8.73 -5.74 24.87
CA ILE A 158 7.73 -5.00 24.09
C ILE A 158 7.27 -3.79 24.89
N GLN A 159 6.89 -3.97 26.15
CA GLN A 159 6.47 -2.88 27.03
C GLN A 159 7.56 -1.81 27.18
N ALA A 160 8.81 -2.21 27.35
CA ALA A 160 9.94 -1.28 27.46
C ALA A 160 10.13 -0.46 26.17
N ILE A 161 10.04 -1.10 24.99
CA ILE A 161 10.14 -0.42 23.70
C ILE A 161 8.98 0.58 23.53
N CYS A 162 7.75 0.15 23.78
CA CYS A 162 6.58 1.02 23.64
C CYS A 162 6.61 2.18 24.64
N ALA A 163 7.03 1.94 25.88
CA ALA A 163 7.21 3.00 26.88
C ALA A 163 8.28 4.03 26.46
N ALA A 164 9.40 3.58 25.86
CA ALA A 164 10.41 4.48 25.31
C ALA A 164 9.87 5.35 24.17
N GLN A 165 9.06 4.77 23.27
CA GLN A 165 8.40 5.50 22.18
C GLN A 165 7.39 6.51 22.71
N GLN A 166 6.55 6.16 23.68
CA GLN A 166 5.61 7.08 24.34
C GLN A 166 6.34 8.23 25.04
N THR A 167 7.44 7.90 25.73
CA THR A 167 8.29 8.91 26.38
C THR A 167 8.87 9.89 25.36
N PHE A 168 9.34 9.40 24.21
CA PHE A 168 9.85 10.24 23.14
C PHE A 168 8.76 11.16 22.57
N LEU A 169 7.55 10.64 22.32
CA LEU A 169 6.42 11.44 21.84
C LEU A 169 6.03 12.57 22.82
N ALA A 170 6.10 12.28 24.13
CA ALA A 170 5.79 13.26 25.16
C ALA A 170 6.91 14.32 25.30
N ALA A 171 8.17 13.91 25.17
CA ALA A 171 9.32 14.80 25.33
C ALA A 171 9.58 15.70 24.11
N ARG A 172 9.13 15.30 22.92
CA ARG A 172 9.42 16.00 21.64
C ARG A 172 8.17 16.22 20.79
N PRO A 173 7.09 16.83 21.33
CA PRO A 173 5.84 17.05 20.61
C PRO A 173 6.05 17.88 19.34
N GLU A 174 6.99 18.84 19.37
CA GLU A 174 7.29 19.76 18.27
C GLU A 174 7.72 19.05 16.97
N LEU A 175 8.27 17.84 17.05
CA LEU A 175 8.69 17.09 15.87
C LEU A 175 7.51 16.64 14.99
N LEU A 176 6.41 16.25 15.59
CA LEU A 176 5.20 15.82 14.87
C LEU A 176 4.23 16.99 14.69
N GLU A 177 3.94 17.72 15.75
CA GLU A 177 3.04 18.89 15.72
C GLU A 177 3.53 19.96 14.74
N GLY A 178 4.85 20.18 14.67
CA GLY A 178 5.45 21.10 13.70
C GLY A 178 5.31 20.66 12.24
N ARG A 179 5.11 19.36 11.97
CA ARG A 179 4.82 18.90 10.60
C ARG A 179 3.39 19.25 10.18
N ALA A 180 2.42 19.05 11.06
CA ALA A 180 1.04 19.42 10.81
C ALA A 180 0.88 20.94 10.71
N ALA A 181 1.41 21.69 11.68
CA ALA A 181 1.41 23.15 11.67
C ALA A 181 2.13 23.76 10.45
N GLY A 182 3.15 23.08 9.94
CA GLY A 182 3.90 23.48 8.74
C GLY A 182 3.32 22.95 7.42
N HIS A 183 2.09 22.42 7.41
CA HIS A 183 1.39 21.86 6.22
C HIS A 183 2.25 20.82 5.48
N ARG A 184 2.95 19.95 6.24
CA ARG A 184 3.85 18.91 5.69
C ARG A 184 3.24 17.50 5.70
N ILE A 185 1.96 17.39 6.03
CA ILE A 185 1.23 16.12 5.97
C ILE A 185 0.63 16.01 4.58
N VAL A 186 0.98 14.96 3.87
CA VAL A 186 0.49 14.70 2.51
C VAL A 186 0.05 13.26 2.40
N GLU A 187 -0.84 12.98 1.44
CA GLU A 187 -1.19 11.61 1.10
C GLU A 187 -0.02 10.94 0.36
N ALA A 188 0.70 10.10 1.08
CA ALA A 188 1.89 9.41 0.59
C ALA A 188 1.55 8.06 -0.06
N HIS A 189 2.58 7.35 -0.56
CA HIS A 189 2.44 5.97 -1.04
C HIS A 189 2.15 4.99 0.12
N GLY A 190 2.71 5.25 1.29
CA GLY A 190 2.49 4.47 2.51
C GLY A 190 3.34 3.20 2.65
N ASP A 191 3.67 2.52 1.54
CA ASP A 191 4.47 1.29 1.53
C ASP A 191 5.44 1.28 0.32
N LEU A 192 6.23 2.35 0.18
CA LEU A 192 7.19 2.45 -0.92
C LEU A 192 8.47 1.65 -0.61
N ARG A 193 8.65 0.55 -1.32
CA ARG A 193 9.80 -0.35 -1.20
C ARG A 193 10.43 -0.60 -2.58
N PRO A 194 11.69 -1.07 -2.67
CA PRO A 194 12.35 -1.32 -3.95
C PRO A 194 11.57 -2.26 -4.86
N GLU A 195 10.92 -3.29 -4.32
CA GLU A 195 10.09 -4.23 -5.07
C GLU A 195 8.79 -3.63 -5.62
N HIS A 196 8.45 -2.38 -5.25
CA HIS A 196 7.31 -1.63 -5.81
C HIS A 196 7.72 -0.64 -6.90
N ILE A 197 9.00 -0.58 -7.25
CA ILE A 197 9.54 0.35 -8.24
C ILE A 197 10.07 -0.43 -9.44
N CYS A 198 9.52 -0.15 -10.62
CA CYS A 198 10.03 -0.67 -11.88
C CYS A 198 10.79 0.43 -12.62
N VAL A 199 12.04 0.15 -12.96
CA VAL A 199 12.93 1.07 -13.67
C VAL A 199 12.92 0.70 -15.15
N GLU A 200 12.08 1.36 -15.93
CA GLU A 200 12.02 1.21 -17.39
C GLU A 200 12.74 2.38 -18.06
N PRO A 201 13.30 2.17 -19.28
CA PRO A 201 13.95 3.20 -20.07
C PRO A 201 13.04 4.38 -20.41
#